data_1f4ce6bb033b2e1e7b501cafe7f59fcf
#
_entry.id   1f4ce6bb033b2e1e7b501cafe7f59fcf
#
_cell.length_a   1.000
_cell.length_b   1.000
_cell.length_c   1.000
_cell.angle_alpha   90.00
_cell.angle_beta   90.00
_cell.angle_gamma   90.00
#
_symmetry.space_group_name_H-M   'P 1'
#
loop_
_entity.id
_entity.type
_entity.pdbx_description
1 polymer ?
#
loop_
_entity_poly.entity_id
_entity_poly.type
_entity_poly.pdbx_seq_one_letter_code
_entity_poly.pdbx_strand_id
1 'polypeptide(L)'
;GPHLGVVYGRRERLDALHPYKLRCATDELPLRFSTGTPAFELVAGLMGTLSYFQWLATQLGEQGTRRAQFSAAYHAMGTHEDVLLEQLLSGLLAIPGVTLKGSSSMEKRVATVSFVHDRHTPSTIAAQLSAKGLYCHWGDNYAFELARALELDPEQGVVRLGLGHYNTSEEVSTALDLITHTLAQ
;
A
#
# COMPACT_ATOMS: atom_id res chain seq x y z
N GLY A 1 -4.56 -7.97 -4.90
CA GLY A 1 -5.38 -9.11 -4.43
C GLY A 1 -6.81 -8.70 -4.11
N PRO A 2 -7.68 -9.64 -3.73
CA PRO A 2 -9.07 -9.34 -3.36
C PRO A 2 -9.12 -8.53 -2.04
N HIS A 3 -10.23 -7.85 -1.81
CA HIS A 3 -10.52 -7.18 -0.53
C HIS A 3 -10.87 -8.21 0.54
N LEU A 4 -9.85 -8.81 1.14
CA LEU A 4 -9.98 -9.86 2.14
C LEU A 4 -9.00 -9.63 3.28
N GLY A 5 -9.50 -9.63 4.52
CA GLY A 5 -8.68 -9.68 5.71
C GLY A 5 -8.29 -11.12 6.06
N VAL A 6 -7.03 -11.35 6.42
CA VAL A 6 -6.53 -12.65 6.86
C VAL A 6 -5.87 -12.48 8.22
N VAL A 7 -6.29 -13.31 9.18
CA VAL A 7 -5.67 -13.38 10.51
C VAL A 7 -5.00 -14.72 10.67
N TYR A 8 -3.72 -14.70 10.98
CA TYR A 8 -2.98 -15.89 11.39
C TYR A 8 -2.87 -15.96 12.91
N GLY A 9 -3.15 -17.11 13.47
CA GLY A 9 -2.96 -17.38 14.89
C GLY A 9 -2.39 -18.77 15.13
N ARG A 10 -1.51 -18.90 16.14
CA ARG A 10 -1.10 -20.21 16.63
C ARG A 10 -2.30 -20.94 17.22
N ARG A 11 -2.42 -22.24 16.95
CA ARG A 11 -3.56 -23.03 17.38
C ARG A 11 -3.86 -22.91 18.87
N GLU A 12 -2.83 -23.01 19.72
CA GLU A 12 -2.97 -22.93 21.17
C GLU A 12 -3.52 -21.58 21.64
N ARG A 13 -3.20 -20.50 20.89
CA ARG A 13 -3.73 -19.16 21.20
C ARG A 13 -5.17 -19.03 20.75
N LEU A 14 -5.50 -19.54 19.56
CA LEU A 14 -6.86 -19.51 19.06
C LEU A 14 -7.80 -20.39 19.90
N ASP A 15 -7.34 -21.55 20.38
CA ASP A 15 -8.12 -22.44 21.26
C ASP A 15 -8.40 -21.76 22.62
N ALA A 16 -7.48 -20.93 23.12
CA ALA A 16 -7.64 -20.22 24.39
C ALA A 16 -8.56 -18.98 24.29
N LEU A 17 -8.83 -18.48 23.08
CA LEU A 17 -9.71 -17.32 22.89
C LEU A 17 -11.18 -17.75 22.94
N HIS A 18 -12.00 -16.92 23.56
CA HIS A 18 -13.45 -17.08 23.59
C HIS A 18 -14.10 -16.13 22.55
N PRO A 19 -14.49 -16.62 21.34
CA PRO A 19 -15.07 -15.78 20.32
C PRO A 19 -16.54 -15.46 20.63
N TYR A 20 -16.96 -14.26 20.26
CA TYR A 20 -18.38 -13.96 20.15
C TYR A 20 -18.92 -14.61 18.87
N LYS A 21 -19.73 -15.66 19.02
CA LYS A 21 -20.29 -16.41 17.90
C LYS A 21 -21.76 -16.74 18.10
N LEU A 22 -22.44 -17.08 17.02
CA LEU A 22 -23.81 -17.59 17.07
C LEU A 22 -23.83 -19.00 17.72
N ARG A 23 -24.92 -19.35 18.40
CA ARG A 23 -25.09 -20.66 19.03
C ARG A 23 -25.01 -21.81 18.06
N CYS A 24 -25.47 -21.62 16.82
CA CYS A 24 -25.43 -22.62 15.75
C CYS A 24 -24.06 -22.78 15.10
N ALA A 25 -23.10 -21.86 15.35
CA ALA A 25 -21.77 -21.97 14.78
C ALA A 25 -20.95 -23.04 15.50
N THR A 26 -20.11 -23.76 14.75
CA THR A 26 -19.23 -24.81 15.28
C THR A 26 -18.21 -24.24 16.26
N ASP A 27 -17.71 -25.09 17.18
CA ASP A 27 -16.59 -24.77 18.06
C ASP A 27 -15.23 -25.13 17.44
N GLU A 28 -15.21 -25.71 16.25
CA GLU A 28 -13.99 -26.15 15.59
C GLU A 28 -13.24 -25.00 14.90
N LEU A 29 -11.91 -24.97 15.05
CA LEU A 29 -11.03 -24.06 14.32
C LEU A 29 -10.90 -24.49 12.84
N PRO A 30 -10.82 -23.53 11.94
CA PRO A 30 -10.87 -22.06 12.12
C PRO A 30 -12.30 -21.51 12.16
N LEU A 31 -13.31 -22.32 11.89
CA LEU A 31 -14.69 -21.90 11.65
C LEU A 31 -15.37 -21.25 12.86
N ARG A 32 -14.91 -21.55 14.08
CA ARG A 32 -15.44 -20.92 15.30
C ARG A 32 -15.32 -19.38 15.33
N PHE A 33 -14.42 -18.81 14.50
CA PHE A 33 -14.25 -17.36 14.35
C PHE A 33 -14.98 -16.78 13.14
N SER A 34 -15.67 -17.61 12.36
CA SER A 34 -16.45 -17.15 11.21
C SER A 34 -17.82 -16.64 11.67
N THR A 35 -18.20 -15.47 11.16
CA THR A 35 -19.49 -14.82 11.47
C THR A 35 -20.62 -15.26 10.54
N GLY A 36 -20.34 -16.09 9.55
CA GLY A 36 -21.29 -16.58 8.56
C GLY A 36 -20.61 -17.33 7.43
N THR A 37 -21.31 -17.49 6.31
CA THR A 37 -20.78 -18.15 5.11
C THR A 37 -19.52 -17.41 4.61
N PRO A 38 -18.40 -18.12 4.39
CA PRO A 38 -17.20 -17.50 3.85
C PRO A 38 -17.42 -16.91 2.45
N ALA A 39 -16.74 -15.83 2.15
CA ALA A 39 -16.69 -15.26 0.79
C ALA A 39 -15.75 -16.11 -0.07
N PHE A 40 -16.25 -17.23 -0.60
CA PHE A 40 -15.45 -18.23 -1.33
C PHE A 40 -14.74 -17.65 -2.54
N GLU A 41 -15.37 -16.71 -3.24
CA GLU A 41 -14.82 -15.98 -4.39
C GLU A 41 -13.59 -15.14 -4.00
N LEU A 42 -13.60 -14.50 -2.83
CA LEU A 42 -12.45 -13.73 -2.33
C LEU A 42 -11.31 -14.66 -1.87
N VAL A 43 -11.65 -15.80 -1.26
CA VAL A 43 -10.66 -16.83 -0.91
C VAL A 43 -10.00 -17.40 -2.17
N ALA A 44 -10.78 -17.69 -3.21
CA ALA A 44 -10.26 -18.12 -4.52
C ALA A 44 -9.36 -17.03 -5.14
N GLY A 45 -9.76 -15.76 -5.06
CA GLY A 45 -8.95 -14.63 -5.50
C GLY A 45 -7.62 -14.51 -4.73
N LEU A 46 -7.61 -14.79 -3.43
CA LEU A 46 -6.37 -14.86 -2.64
C LEU A 46 -5.45 -15.98 -3.14
N MET A 47 -6.00 -17.14 -3.46
CA MET A 47 -5.21 -18.24 -4.06
C MET A 47 -4.59 -17.83 -5.38
N GLY A 48 -5.33 -17.09 -6.22
CA GLY A 48 -4.80 -16.51 -7.46
C GLY A 48 -3.64 -15.53 -7.20
N THR A 49 -3.74 -14.68 -6.19
CA THR A 49 -2.66 -13.77 -5.76
C THR A 49 -1.41 -14.54 -5.33
N LEU A 50 -1.56 -15.61 -4.55
CA LEU A 50 -0.42 -16.44 -4.14
C LEU A 50 0.22 -17.16 -5.33
N SER A 51 -0.58 -17.62 -6.28
CA SER A 51 -0.10 -18.24 -7.54
C SER A 51 0.67 -17.24 -8.40
N TYR A 52 0.26 -15.97 -8.43
CA TYR A 52 0.99 -14.90 -9.11
C TYR A 52 2.41 -14.73 -8.53
N PHE A 53 2.57 -14.67 -7.22
CA PHE A 53 3.90 -14.56 -6.60
C PHE A 53 4.79 -15.79 -6.89
N GLN A 54 4.21 -16.98 -6.91
CA GLN A 54 4.94 -18.19 -7.29
C GLN A 54 5.38 -18.16 -8.77
N TRP A 55 4.48 -17.71 -9.66
CA TRP A 55 4.79 -17.51 -11.07
C TRP A 55 5.92 -16.49 -11.25
N LEU A 56 5.86 -15.35 -10.58
CA LEU A 56 6.90 -14.33 -10.63
C LEU A 56 8.25 -14.90 -10.17
N ALA A 57 8.29 -15.63 -9.06
CA ALA A 57 9.50 -16.29 -8.58
C ALA A 57 10.07 -17.26 -9.62
N THR A 58 9.23 -18.01 -10.29
CA THR A 58 9.65 -18.94 -11.38
C THR A 58 10.25 -18.18 -12.55
N GLN A 59 9.70 -17.00 -12.93
CA GLN A 59 10.30 -16.16 -13.98
C GLN A 59 11.68 -15.63 -13.57
N LEU A 60 11.93 -15.49 -12.27
CA LEU A 60 13.23 -15.10 -11.70
C LEU A 60 14.20 -16.29 -11.51
N GLY A 61 13.79 -17.50 -11.91
CA GLY A 61 14.60 -18.72 -11.81
C GLY A 61 14.52 -19.44 -10.44
N GLU A 62 13.67 -18.98 -9.51
CA GLU A 62 13.50 -19.63 -8.20
C GLU A 62 12.44 -20.73 -8.28
N GLN A 63 12.88 -21.98 -8.08
CA GLN A 63 12.05 -23.19 -8.15
C GLN A 63 12.05 -24.00 -6.83
N GLY A 64 12.60 -23.42 -5.78
CA GLY A 64 12.69 -24.06 -4.46
C GLY A 64 11.35 -24.17 -3.72
N THR A 65 11.43 -24.17 -2.41
CA THR A 65 10.21 -24.24 -1.57
C THR A 65 9.30 -23.05 -1.79
N ARG A 66 7.99 -23.22 -1.52
CA ARG A 66 7.01 -22.13 -1.60
C ARG A 66 7.45 -20.88 -0.81
N ARG A 67 8.11 -21.07 0.33
CA ARG A 67 8.66 -19.99 1.13
C ARG A 67 9.79 -19.25 0.41
N ALA A 68 10.70 -19.98 -0.23
CA ALA A 68 11.79 -19.42 -1.03
C ALA A 68 11.24 -18.63 -2.21
N GLN A 69 10.25 -19.19 -2.93
CA GLN A 69 9.60 -18.52 -4.03
C GLN A 69 8.97 -17.18 -3.62
N PHE A 70 8.21 -17.14 -2.52
CA PHE A 70 7.65 -15.88 -2.03
C PHE A 70 8.74 -14.87 -1.62
N SER A 71 9.78 -15.33 -0.95
CA SER A 71 10.89 -14.45 -0.56
C SER A 71 11.60 -13.85 -1.78
N ALA A 72 11.83 -14.63 -2.83
CA ALA A 72 12.45 -14.17 -4.07
C ALA A 72 11.57 -13.16 -4.80
N ALA A 73 10.26 -13.43 -4.92
CA ALA A 73 9.31 -12.51 -5.54
C ALA A 73 9.25 -11.17 -4.79
N TYR A 74 9.10 -11.19 -3.47
CA TYR A 74 9.07 -9.95 -2.67
C TYR A 74 10.38 -9.19 -2.72
N HIS A 75 11.52 -9.88 -2.71
CA HIS A 75 12.83 -9.23 -2.83
C HIS A 75 12.98 -8.52 -4.17
N ALA A 76 12.64 -9.18 -5.28
CA ALA A 76 12.74 -8.58 -6.61
C ALA A 76 11.78 -7.39 -6.78
N MET A 77 10.54 -7.50 -6.28
CA MET A 77 9.59 -6.39 -6.29
C MET A 77 10.12 -5.19 -5.47
N GLY A 78 10.61 -5.44 -4.24
CA GLY A 78 11.17 -4.40 -3.40
C GLY A 78 12.36 -3.70 -4.04
N THR A 79 13.31 -4.45 -4.62
CA THR A 79 14.47 -3.87 -5.31
C THR A 79 14.04 -2.97 -6.48
N HIS A 80 13.04 -3.37 -7.26
CA HIS A 80 12.51 -2.54 -8.34
C HIS A 80 11.82 -1.29 -7.81
N GLU A 81 10.95 -1.47 -6.81
CA GLU A 81 10.22 -0.37 -6.19
C GLU A 81 11.15 0.65 -5.50
N ASP A 82 12.27 0.20 -4.91
CA ASP A 82 13.26 1.08 -4.28
C ASP A 82 13.88 2.06 -5.27
N VAL A 83 14.21 1.61 -6.49
CA VAL A 83 14.73 2.49 -7.54
C VAL A 83 13.72 3.57 -7.95
N LEU A 84 12.47 3.17 -8.13
CA LEU A 84 11.38 4.11 -8.48
C LEU A 84 11.09 5.08 -7.32
N LEU A 85 11.15 4.58 -6.12
CA LEU A 85 10.91 5.38 -4.91
C LEU A 85 12.00 6.43 -4.71
N GLU A 86 13.27 6.10 -4.92
CA GLU A 86 14.38 7.05 -4.84
C GLU A 86 14.21 8.17 -5.86
N GLN A 87 13.82 7.83 -7.09
CA GLN A 87 13.51 8.81 -8.13
C GLN A 87 12.34 9.72 -7.72
N LEU A 88 11.25 9.16 -7.22
CA LEU A 88 10.07 9.91 -6.78
C LEU A 88 10.39 10.84 -5.61
N LEU A 89 11.09 10.33 -4.59
CA LEU A 89 11.48 11.12 -3.41
C LEU A 89 12.39 12.30 -3.78
N SER A 90 13.43 12.03 -4.55
CA SER A 90 14.37 13.04 -4.99
C SER A 90 13.68 14.13 -5.81
N GLY A 91 12.79 13.72 -6.72
CA GLY A 91 12.01 14.65 -7.53
C GLY A 91 11.06 15.52 -6.71
N LEU A 92 10.30 14.91 -5.77
CA LEU A 92 9.40 15.66 -4.91
C LEU A 92 10.12 16.66 -4.00
N LEU A 93 11.26 16.26 -3.43
CA LEU A 93 12.09 17.16 -2.59
C LEU A 93 12.68 18.33 -3.35
N ALA A 94 12.83 18.22 -4.67
CA ALA A 94 13.31 19.30 -5.51
C ALA A 94 12.23 20.33 -5.87
N ILE A 95 10.94 20.03 -5.64
CA ILE A 95 9.83 20.95 -5.93
C ILE A 95 9.68 21.96 -4.78
N PRO A 96 9.80 23.27 -5.05
CA PRO A 96 9.61 24.28 -4.01
C PRO A 96 8.22 24.21 -3.37
N GLY A 97 8.15 24.35 -2.05
CA GLY A 97 6.91 24.31 -1.28
C GLY A 97 6.42 22.91 -0.91
N VAL A 98 7.00 21.84 -1.46
CA VAL A 98 6.69 20.47 -1.07
C VAL A 98 7.37 20.11 0.26
N THR A 99 6.58 19.56 1.17
CA THR A 99 7.07 18.99 2.44
C THR A 99 6.62 17.55 2.55
N LEU A 100 7.58 16.61 2.64
CA LEU A 100 7.28 15.21 2.89
C LEU A 100 6.72 15.01 4.31
N LYS A 101 5.70 14.18 4.43
CA LYS A 101 5.16 13.72 5.71
C LYS A 101 5.53 12.25 5.91
N GLY A 102 6.59 12.05 6.68
CA GLY A 102 7.25 10.77 6.91
C GLY A 102 8.77 10.85 6.68
N SER A 103 9.43 9.70 6.73
CA SER A 103 10.88 9.63 6.53
C SER A 103 11.28 9.94 5.08
N SER A 104 12.35 10.69 4.89
CA SER A 104 13.03 10.84 3.60
C SER A 104 14.09 9.76 3.35
N SER A 105 14.41 8.94 4.37
CA SER A 105 15.34 7.81 4.25
C SER A 105 14.72 6.67 3.46
N MET A 106 15.54 5.96 2.70
CA MET A 106 15.15 4.73 2.01
C MET A 106 15.08 3.52 2.95
N GLU A 107 15.60 3.63 4.18
CA GLU A 107 15.64 2.52 5.12
C GLU A 107 14.24 2.21 5.70
N LYS A 108 13.91 0.91 5.75
CA LYS A 108 12.72 0.36 6.44
C LYS A 108 11.40 1.02 6.03
N ARG A 109 11.25 1.33 4.75
CA ARG A 109 10.02 1.89 4.21
C ARG A 109 9.46 1.07 3.06
N VAL A 110 8.23 1.34 2.69
CA VAL A 110 7.57 0.82 1.48
C VAL A 110 7.47 1.95 0.44
N ALA A 111 7.17 1.60 -0.79
CA ALA A 111 7.10 2.51 -1.93
C ALA A 111 5.83 3.40 -1.90
N THR A 112 5.59 4.04 -0.75
CA THR A 112 4.50 5.00 -0.53
C THR A 112 5.07 6.31 -0.02
N VAL A 113 4.67 7.42 -0.64
CA VAL A 113 5.11 8.77 -0.29
C VAL A 113 3.90 9.63 0.02
N SER A 114 4.00 10.40 1.11
CA SER A 114 2.99 11.39 1.50
C SER A 114 3.62 12.78 1.58
N PHE A 115 2.93 13.78 1.05
CA PHE A 115 3.42 15.15 1.07
C PHE A 115 2.28 16.16 1.20
N VAL A 116 2.64 17.38 1.58
CA VAL A 116 1.81 18.58 1.53
C VAL A 116 2.55 19.68 0.76
N HIS A 117 1.83 20.72 0.37
CA HIS A 117 2.41 21.89 -0.29
C HIS A 117 1.98 23.17 0.44
N ASP A 118 2.87 24.18 0.46
CA ASP A 118 2.66 25.42 1.22
C ASP A 118 1.52 26.33 0.69
N ARG A 119 1.17 26.22 -0.61
CA ARG A 119 0.16 27.05 -1.27
C ARG A 119 -1.07 26.32 -1.74
N HIS A 120 -1.01 25.00 -1.94
CA HIS A 120 -2.09 24.20 -2.50
C HIS A 120 -2.57 23.14 -1.52
N THR A 121 -3.86 23.02 -1.34
CA THR A 121 -4.43 21.98 -0.50
C THR A 121 -4.31 20.60 -1.15
N PRO A 122 -4.16 19.53 -0.37
CA PRO A 122 -4.13 18.15 -0.88
C PRO A 122 -5.29 17.79 -1.81
N SER A 123 -6.51 18.21 -1.48
CA SER A 123 -7.70 17.98 -2.33
C SER A 123 -7.58 18.66 -3.69
N THR A 124 -7.11 19.92 -3.73
CA THR A 124 -6.91 20.67 -4.98
C THR A 124 -5.84 20.01 -5.84
N ILE A 125 -4.71 19.63 -5.24
CA ILE A 125 -3.62 18.94 -5.94
C ILE A 125 -4.16 17.65 -6.57
N ALA A 126 -4.83 16.80 -5.78
CA ALA A 126 -5.36 15.53 -6.26
C ALA A 126 -6.38 15.71 -7.40
N ALA A 127 -7.27 16.69 -7.31
CA ALA A 127 -8.23 16.99 -8.36
C ALA A 127 -7.55 17.42 -9.67
N GLN A 128 -6.57 18.33 -9.59
CA GLN A 128 -5.84 18.81 -10.77
C GLN A 128 -4.97 17.71 -11.42
N LEU A 129 -4.34 16.87 -10.62
CA LEU A 129 -3.57 15.72 -11.12
C LEU A 129 -4.47 14.68 -11.76
N SER A 130 -5.63 14.38 -11.15
CA SER A 130 -6.61 13.45 -11.70
C SER A 130 -7.15 13.91 -13.05
N ALA A 131 -7.39 15.21 -13.23
CA ALA A 131 -7.80 15.78 -14.51
C ALA A 131 -6.74 15.61 -15.62
N LYS A 132 -5.49 15.39 -15.24
CA LYS A 132 -4.34 15.14 -16.15
C LYS A 132 -4.00 13.65 -16.26
N GLY A 133 -4.80 12.74 -15.67
CA GLY A 133 -4.61 11.28 -15.72
C GLY A 133 -3.67 10.70 -14.65
N LEU A 134 -3.18 11.50 -13.71
CA LEU A 134 -2.41 11.02 -12.56
C LEU A 134 -3.32 10.87 -11.34
N TYR A 135 -3.64 9.64 -10.98
CA TYR A 135 -4.49 9.34 -9.84
C TYR A 135 -3.66 9.19 -8.57
N CYS A 136 -3.98 9.98 -7.56
CA CYS A 136 -3.40 9.91 -6.24
C CYS A 136 -4.47 9.97 -5.17
N HIS A 137 -4.14 9.55 -3.96
CA HIS A 137 -5.06 9.66 -2.83
C HIS A 137 -4.77 10.94 -2.04
N TRP A 138 -5.78 11.49 -1.36
CA TRP A 138 -5.62 12.58 -0.43
C TRP A 138 -6.48 12.37 0.82
N GLY A 139 -6.14 13.03 1.91
CA GLY A 139 -6.84 12.91 3.18
C GLY A 139 -5.97 12.40 4.32
N ASP A 140 -6.60 12.09 5.45
CA ASP A 140 -5.94 11.53 6.64
C ASP A 140 -5.63 10.03 6.52
N ASN A 141 -6.12 9.38 5.47
CA ASN A 141 -5.94 7.95 5.20
C ASN A 141 -6.40 7.04 6.36
N TYR A 142 -7.45 7.42 7.08
CA TYR A 142 -7.94 6.78 8.30
C TYR A 142 -6.91 6.73 9.44
N ALA A 143 -5.90 7.59 9.39
CA ALA A 143 -4.83 7.69 10.39
C ALA A 143 -4.99 8.98 11.23
N PHE A 144 -6.19 9.22 11.77
CA PHE A 144 -6.59 10.44 12.42
C PHE A 144 -5.60 10.91 13.51
N GLU A 145 -5.18 10.01 14.42
CA GLU A 145 -4.26 10.37 15.49
C GLU A 145 -2.85 10.68 14.97
N LEU A 146 -2.42 10.00 13.91
CA LEU A 146 -1.15 10.31 13.24
C LEU A 146 -1.23 11.67 12.53
N ALA A 147 -2.32 11.95 11.84
CA ALA A 147 -2.54 13.24 11.19
C ALA A 147 -2.48 14.39 12.21
N ARG A 148 -3.12 14.22 13.38
CA ARG A 148 -3.04 15.18 14.49
C ARG A 148 -1.61 15.36 15.01
N ALA A 149 -0.89 14.27 15.23
CA ALA A 149 0.48 14.30 15.74
C ALA A 149 1.46 14.96 14.75
N LEU A 150 1.17 14.91 13.46
CA LEU A 150 1.92 15.58 12.39
C LEU A 150 1.44 17.01 12.11
N GLU A 151 0.49 17.52 12.90
CA GLU A 151 -0.11 18.86 12.76
C GLU A 151 -0.65 19.11 11.35
N LEU A 152 -1.29 18.08 10.76
CA LEU A 152 -1.94 18.20 9.46
C LEU A 152 -3.32 18.86 9.61
N ASP A 153 -3.76 19.53 8.53
CA ASP A 153 -5.14 19.98 8.43
C ASP A 153 -6.08 18.75 8.49
N PRO A 154 -7.00 18.68 9.46
CA PRO A 154 -7.85 17.50 9.66
C PRO A 154 -8.78 17.18 8.48
N GLU A 155 -9.13 18.20 7.69
CA GLU A 155 -10.02 18.04 6.52
C GLU A 155 -9.24 17.73 5.24
N GLN A 156 -7.97 18.10 5.18
CA GLN A 156 -7.13 17.96 3.99
C GLN A 156 -6.16 16.79 4.06
N GLY A 157 -5.55 16.54 5.21
CA GLY A 157 -4.56 15.49 5.38
C GLY A 157 -3.32 15.69 4.51
N VAL A 158 -3.00 14.70 3.70
CA VAL A 158 -1.83 14.68 2.79
C VAL A 158 -2.23 14.26 1.38
N VAL A 159 -1.40 14.57 0.38
CA VAL A 159 -1.39 13.84 -0.90
C VAL A 159 -0.56 12.59 -0.72
N ARG A 160 -1.06 11.44 -1.16
CA ARG A 160 -0.37 10.15 -1.08
C ARG A 160 -0.23 9.52 -2.46
N LEU A 161 1.00 9.17 -2.78
CA LEU A 161 1.38 8.39 -3.97
C LEU A 161 1.87 7.02 -3.53
N GLY A 162 1.54 5.99 -4.29
CA GLY A 162 2.02 4.63 -4.09
C GLY A 162 2.53 4.06 -5.40
N LEU A 163 3.70 3.44 -5.34
CA LEU A 163 4.31 2.72 -6.43
C LEU A 163 4.12 1.23 -6.23
N GLY A 164 4.02 0.50 -7.31
CA GLY A 164 4.03 -0.96 -7.33
C GLY A 164 5.06 -1.48 -8.32
N HIS A 165 5.34 -2.76 -8.23
CA HIS A 165 6.34 -3.43 -9.08
C HIS A 165 5.99 -3.45 -10.59
N TYR A 166 4.85 -2.95 -10.98
CA TYR A 166 4.40 -2.80 -12.37
C TYR A 166 4.59 -1.37 -12.90
N ASN A 167 5.00 -0.41 -12.07
CA ASN A 167 5.30 0.94 -12.52
C ASN A 167 6.68 1.02 -13.17
N THR A 168 6.88 2.02 -14.01
CA THR A 168 8.12 2.29 -14.74
C THR A 168 8.75 3.61 -14.34
N SER A 169 10.05 3.78 -14.65
CA SER A 169 10.77 5.03 -14.42
C SER A 169 10.19 6.19 -15.26
N GLU A 170 9.68 5.90 -16.46
CA GLU A 170 9.00 6.88 -17.32
C GLU A 170 7.70 7.38 -16.68
N GLU A 171 6.93 6.48 -16.06
CA GLU A 171 5.70 6.86 -15.35
C GLU A 171 6.02 7.75 -14.14
N VAL A 172 7.10 7.46 -13.40
CA VAL A 172 7.56 8.31 -12.29
C VAL A 172 8.01 9.67 -12.79
N SER A 173 8.77 9.74 -13.90
CA SER A 173 9.17 11.01 -14.52
C SER A 173 7.95 11.83 -14.95
N THR A 174 7.01 11.21 -15.63
CA THR A 174 5.74 11.84 -16.05
C THR A 174 4.96 12.37 -14.85
N ALA A 175 4.86 11.58 -13.77
CA ALA A 175 4.19 12.01 -12.55
C ALA A 175 4.87 13.25 -11.93
N LEU A 176 6.18 13.24 -11.83
CA LEU A 176 6.96 14.40 -11.32
C LEU A 176 6.77 15.65 -12.17
N ASP A 177 6.76 15.52 -13.48
CA ASP A 177 6.50 16.64 -14.40
C ASP A 177 5.09 17.20 -14.19
N LEU A 178 4.08 16.34 -14.11
CA LEU A 178 2.69 16.75 -13.85
C LEU A 178 2.54 17.44 -12.49
N ILE A 179 3.18 16.92 -11.45
CA ILE A 179 3.16 17.52 -10.11
C ILE A 179 3.84 18.88 -10.14
N THR A 180 5.03 18.97 -10.72
CA THR A 180 5.79 20.23 -10.84
C THR A 180 4.98 21.30 -11.55
N HIS A 181 4.38 21.01 -12.70
CA HIS A 181 3.55 21.94 -13.45
C HIS A 181 2.26 22.32 -12.71
N THR A 182 1.70 21.41 -11.93
CA THR A 182 0.49 21.67 -11.14
C THR A 182 0.78 22.61 -9.97
N LEU A 183 1.90 22.41 -9.30
CA LEU A 183 2.29 23.21 -8.13
C LEU A 183 2.93 24.58 -8.49
N ALA A 184 3.33 24.77 -9.74
CA ALA A 184 3.86 26.05 -10.23
C ALA A 184 2.78 27.10 -10.57
N GLN A 185 1.52 26.70 -10.64
CA GLN A 185 0.37 27.58 -10.95
C GLN A 185 -0.11 28.28 -9.68
#